data_81e127d03f0e433e168cc4f744bc8f2f
#
_entry.id   81e127d03f0e433e168cc4f744bc8f2f
#
_cell.length_a   1.000
_cell.length_b   1.000
_cell.length_c   1.000
_cell.angle_alpha   90.00
_cell.angle_beta   90.00
_cell.angle_gamma   90.00
#
_symmetry.space_group_name_H-M   'P 1'
#
loop_
_entity.id
_entity.type
_entity.pdbx_description
1 polymer ?
#
loop_
_entity_poly.entity_id
_entity_poly.type
_entity_poly.pdbx_seq_one_letter_code
_entity_poly.pdbx_strand_id
1 'polypeptide(L)'
;MNWRGAIRRLIPYLIAIVGGFLLAYLVAAFIFFPSGVISQDLKVPNVIGLDLQTAQQRLVQAGFASEQGEMRFHATAPKGTVLDQNPPAGSKDAAGTKVTLVVSGGQRMGIVPNVVGMLRPDAERTLDQAGFDVGDVTEQPSQTARGEVVDSRPRPGIETPIPGPVALVLSGGPATIQVPDVVGRSFAQARQLLQQLGLAVGDVKSPNGANPDGSALVTSQSPAAGAQVMAGSRITLRVGEGRP
;
A
#
# COMPACT_ATOMS: atom_id res chain seq x y z
N MET A 1 54.13 51.35 73.28
CA MET A 1 52.81 50.57 73.13
C MET A 1 53.10 49.38 72.22
N ASN A 2 53.23 48.15 72.75
CA ASN A 2 53.67 46.97 71.97
C ASN A 2 52.56 46.32 71.14
N TRP A 3 52.22 46.94 70.04
CA TRP A 3 51.20 46.46 69.07
C TRP A 3 51.55 45.06 68.54
N ARG A 4 52.82 44.75 68.29
CA ARG A 4 53.29 43.45 67.78
C ARG A 4 52.94 42.25 68.71
N GLY A 5 52.83 42.45 70.03
CA GLY A 5 52.46 41.42 70.97
C GLY A 5 50.95 41.13 71.00
N ALA A 6 50.13 42.15 70.79
CA ALA A 6 48.68 42.01 70.72
C ALA A 6 48.23 41.28 69.47
N ILE A 7 48.83 41.59 68.35
CA ILE A 7 48.54 40.94 67.08
C ILE A 7 48.87 39.43 67.10
N ARG A 8 50.04 39.03 67.70
CA ARG A 8 50.36 37.61 67.81
C ARG A 8 49.38 36.80 68.66
N ARG A 9 48.72 37.39 69.63
CA ARG A 9 47.68 36.72 70.44
C ARG A 9 46.32 36.64 69.75
N LEU A 10 46.02 37.50 68.77
CA LEU A 10 44.77 37.50 68.03
C LEU A 10 44.79 36.55 66.82
N ILE A 11 45.99 36.23 66.26
CA ILE A 11 46.18 35.36 65.13
C ILE A 11 45.48 33.99 65.31
N PRO A 12 45.60 33.23 66.40
CA PRO A 12 44.98 31.92 66.56
C PRO A 12 43.43 32.01 66.59
N TYR A 13 42.87 33.11 67.15
CA TYR A 13 41.41 33.28 67.15
C TYR A 13 40.93 33.64 65.79
N LEU A 14 41.66 34.39 65.03
CA LEU A 14 41.28 34.75 63.64
C LEU A 14 41.32 33.50 62.74
N ILE A 15 42.32 32.63 62.92
CA ILE A 15 42.40 31.36 62.19
C ILE A 15 41.25 30.43 62.59
N ALA A 16 40.88 30.37 63.89
CA ALA A 16 39.75 29.55 64.33
C ALA A 16 38.39 30.06 63.74
N ILE A 17 38.19 31.37 63.71
CA ILE A 17 36.98 32.00 63.13
C ILE A 17 36.90 31.77 61.63
N VAL A 18 38.00 32.02 60.90
CA VAL A 18 38.05 31.81 59.44
C VAL A 18 37.87 30.33 59.07
N GLY A 19 38.56 29.44 59.86
CA GLY A 19 38.45 27.99 59.71
C GLY A 19 37.01 27.48 59.98
N GLY A 20 36.37 28.02 61.04
CA GLY A 20 35.01 27.71 61.39
C GLY A 20 33.99 28.17 60.28
N PHE A 21 34.19 29.39 59.75
CA PHE A 21 33.40 29.89 58.65
C PHE A 21 33.60 29.08 57.38
N LEU A 22 34.80 28.66 57.04
CA LEU A 22 35.15 27.86 55.89
C LEU A 22 34.54 26.47 56.02
N LEU A 23 34.60 25.86 57.19
CA LEU A 23 33.97 24.59 57.47
C LEU A 23 32.45 24.65 57.37
N ALA A 24 31.86 25.70 57.97
CA ALA A 24 30.42 25.93 57.89
C ALA A 24 29.97 26.16 56.45
N TYR A 25 30.74 26.90 55.66
CA TYR A 25 30.50 27.11 54.25
C TYR A 25 30.60 25.81 53.46
N LEU A 26 31.59 24.97 53.68
CA LEU A 26 31.73 23.68 53.04
C LEU A 26 30.58 22.73 53.43
N VAL A 27 30.16 22.70 54.67
CA VAL A 27 29.05 21.89 55.16
C VAL A 27 27.72 22.42 54.52
N ALA A 28 27.50 23.71 54.52
CA ALA A 28 26.34 24.31 53.88
C ALA A 28 26.35 24.05 52.37
N ALA A 29 27.49 24.22 51.70
CA ALA A 29 27.64 23.92 50.29
C ALA A 29 27.33 22.45 49.99
N PHE A 30 27.76 21.53 50.84
CA PHE A 30 27.51 20.09 50.66
C PHE A 30 26.05 19.70 50.95
N ILE A 31 25.37 20.40 51.88
CA ILE A 31 23.97 20.12 52.23
C ILE A 31 23.02 20.80 51.26
N PHE A 32 23.25 22.06 50.87
CA PHE A 32 22.36 22.84 50.02
C PHE A 32 22.63 22.68 48.52
N PHE A 33 23.81 22.21 48.14
CA PHE A 33 24.20 21.90 46.78
C PHE A 33 24.71 20.45 46.70
N PRO A 34 23.87 19.44 46.97
CA PRO A 34 24.28 18.07 46.84
C PRO A 34 24.69 17.79 45.39
N SER A 35 25.95 17.53 45.14
CA SER A 35 26.58 16.84 43.99
C SER A 35 25.98 17.01 42.59
N GLY A 36 25.12 18.01 42.37
CA GLY A 36 24.57 18.35 41.03
C GLY A 36 25.51 19.18 40.17
N VAL A 37 26.71 19.56 40.66
CA VAL A 37 27.61 20.52 39.99
C VAL A 37 28.59 19.87 39.03
N ILE A 38 28.69 18.51 39.06
CA ILE A 38 29.46 17.80 38.03
C ILE A 38 28.43 16.99 37.21
N SER A 39 27.75 17.67 36.30
CA SER A 39 26.99 16.99 35.25
C SER A 39 28.00 16.12 34.49
N GLN A 40 27.97 14.83 34.71
CA GLN A 40 28.66 13.92 33.80
C GLN A 40 27.90 13.98 32.49
N ASP A 41 28.42 14.74 31.55
CA ASP A 41 27.89 14.75 30.19
C ASP A 41 28.08 13.36 29.60
N LEU A 42 26.99 12.61 29.52
CA LEU A 42 26.95 11.30 28.90
C LEU A 42 26.70 11.46 27.41
N LYS A 43 27.27 10.58 26.61
CA LYS A 43 27.05 10.57 25.17
C LYS A 43 25.75 9.82 24.86
N VAL A 44 24.79 10.48 24.18
CA VAL A 44 23.54 9.88 23.78
C VAL A 44 23.80 8.75 22.77
N PRO A 45 23.37 7.51 23.04
CA PRO A 45 23.55 6.40 22.10
C PRO A 45 22.65 6.54 20.87
N ASN A 46 23.07 5.94 19.76
CA ASN A 46 22.22 5.82 18.59
C ASN A 46 21.20 4.69 18.80
N VAL A 47 19.91 5.02 18.74
CA VAL A 47 18.80 4.06 18.85
C VAL A 47 17.88 4.08 17.62
N ILE A 48 18.23 4.85 16.59
CA ILE A 48 17.49 4.88 15.32
C ILE A 48 17.59 3.50 14.65
N GLY A 49 16.48 3.01 14.12
CA GLY A 49 16.38 1.70 13.48
C GLY A 49 16.13 0.52 14.44
N LEU A 50 16.22 0.73 15.75
CA LEU A 50 15.87 -0.28 16.75
C LEU A 50 14.35 -0.31 16.99
N ASP A 51 13.84 -1.43 17.49
CA ASP A 51 12.50 -1.45 18.06
C ASP A 51 12.45 -0.62 19.36
N LEU A 52 11.25 -0.11 19.66
CA LEU A 52 11.04 0.81 20.79
C LEU A 52 11.55 0.24 22.11
N GLN A 53 11.30 -1.04 22.39
CA GLN A 53 11.69 -1.66 23.67
C GLN A 53 13.22 -1.76 23.79
N THR A 54 13.90 -2.20 22.76
CA THR A 54 15.37 -2.26 22.71
C THR A 54 15.99 -0.87 22.80
N ALA A 55 15.39 0.12 22.11
CA ALA A 55 15.83 1.51 22.16
C ALA A 55 15.75 2.07 23.58
N GLN A 56 14.63 1.86 24.28
CA GLN A 56 14.42 2.27 25.66
C GLN A 56 15.44 1.63 26.62
N GLN A 57 15.65 0.31 26.50
CA GLN A 57 16.64 -0.40 27.30
C GLN A 57 18.05 0.16 27.09
N ARG A 58 18.41 0.45 25.84
CA ARG A 58 19.74 0.99 25.52
C ARG A 58 19.94 2.40 26.06
N LEU A 59 18.91 3.24 26.04
CA LEU A 59 18.94 4.57 26.65
C LEU A 59 19.07 4.50 28.17
N VAL A 60 18.30 3.64 28.82
CA VAL A 60 18.38 3.44 30.28
C VAL A 60 19.78 2.94 30.71
N GLN A 61 20.34 1.97 29.98
CA GLN A 61 21.71 1.49 30.23
C GLN A 61 22.76 2.58 30.06
N ALA A 62 22.52 3.56 29.19
CA ALA A 62 23.40 4.71 28.97
C ALA A 62 23.14 5.86 29.95
N GLY A 63 22.21 5.71 30.90
CA GLY A 63 21.89 6.72 31.92
C GLY A 63 20.89 7.80 31.47
N PHE A 64 20.12 7.56 30.39
CA PHE A 64 19.10 8.47 29.89
C PHE A 64 17.68 7.96 30.19
N ALA A 65 16.74 8.88 30.32
CA ALA A 65 15.31 8.55 30.30
C ALA A 65 14.81 8.54 28.86
N SER A 66 13.84 7.69 28.54
CA SER A 66 13.20 7.67 27.23
C SER A 66 11.77 8.16 27.32
N GLU A 67 11.34 8.93 26.34
CA GLU A 67 9.96 9.36 26.16
C GLU A 67 9.52 9.06 24.72
N GLN A 68 8.36 8.41 24.57
CA GLN A 68 7.80 8.22 23.25
C GLN A 68 7.18 9.55 22.78
N GLY A 69 7.67 10.08 21.69
CA GLY A 69 7.17 11.25 21.02
C GLY A 69 6.06 10.91 20.02
N GLU A 70 6.05 11.62 18.90
CA GLU A 70 5.05 11.40 17.85
C GLU A 70 5.22 10.05 17.15
N MET A 71 4.08 9.53 16.65
CA MET A 71 4.07 8.38 15.76
C MET A 71 3.98 8.87 14.31
N ARG A 72 4.87 8.37 13.45
CA ARG A 72 4.93 8.77 12.05
C ARG A 72 4.81 7.55 11.15
N PHE A 73 3.94 7.60 10.13
CA PHE A 73 3.88 6.53 9.13
C PHE A 73 5.16 6.51 8.30
N HIS A 74 5.60 5.31 7.94
CA HIS A 74 6.82 5.13 7.16
C HIS A 74 6.64 3.98 6.16
N ALA A 75 7.07 4.20 4.91
CA ALA A 75 6.82 3.26 3.81
C ALA A 75 7.44 1.86 4.02
N THR A 76 8.61 1.80 4.67
CA THR A 76 9.38 0.55 4.80
C THR A 76 9.69 0.14 6.23
N ALA A 77 9.73 1.09 7.18
CA ALA A 77 10.04 0.78 8.56
C ALA A 77 8.85 0.10 9.25
N PRO A 78 9.03 -1.09 9.85
CA PRO A 78 7.98 -1.76 10.59
C PRO A 78 7.41 -0.89 11.71
N LYS A 79 6.16 -1.13 12.08
CA LYS A 79 5.54 -0.48 13.24
C LYS A 79 6.36 -0.74 14.50
N GLY A 80 6.59 0.33 15.28
CA GLY A 80 7.37 0.26 16.52
C GLY A 80 8.87 0.52 16.34
N THR A 81 9.38 0.73 15.12
CA THR A 81 10.78 1.08 14.86
C THR A 81 11.02 2.56 15.16
N VAL A 82 12.12 2.89 15.83
CA VAL A 82 12.54 4.28 16.08
C VAL A 82 13.03 4.90 14.77
N LEU A 83 12.35 5.96 14.34
CA LEU A 83 12.68 6.70 13.11
C LEU A 83 13.62 7.86 13.37
N ASP A 84 13.50 8.49 14.55
CA ASP A 84 14.27 9.66 14.92
C ASP A 84 14.38 9.77 16.44
N GLN A 85 15.41 10.47 16.93
CA GLN A 85 15.64 10.71 18.36
C GLN A 85 16.07 12.15 18.61
N ASN A 86 15.63 12.71 19.71
CA ASN A 86 16.03 14.03 20.17
C ASN A 86 16.29 14.01 21.70
N PRO A 87 17.50 14.29 22.16
CA PRO A 87 18.70 14.75 21.46
C PRO A 87 19.29 13.75 20.45
N PRO A 88 20.03 14.24 19.44
CA PRO A 88 20.60 13.39 18.40
C PRO A 88 21.68 12.47 18.95
N ALA A 89 21.90 11.35 18.27
CA ALA A 89 22.94 10.39 18.59
C ALA A 89 24.32 11.07 18.63
N GLY A 90 25.08 10.82 19.69
CA GLY A 90 26.42 11.38 19.88
C GLY A 90 26.47 12.75 20.54
N SER A 91 25.34 13.42 20.77
CA SER A 91 25.32 14.64 21.62
C SER A 91 25.75 14.30 23.06
N LYS A 92 26.20 15.31 23.77
CA LYS A 92 26.54 15.21 25.18
C LYS A 92 25.46 15.89 26.00
N ASP A 93 24.83 15.13 26.87
CA ASP A 93 23.75 15.61 27.72
C ASP A 93 23.88 15.08 29.15
N ALA A 94 23.23 15.76 30.09
CA ALA A 94 23.29 15.36 31.50
C ALA A 94 22.61 13.99 31.70
N ALA A 95 23.13 13.24 32.68
CA ALA A 95 22.50 12.01 33.12
C ALA A 95 21.02 12.24 33.49
N GLY A 96 20.14 11.34 33.07
CA GLY A 96 18.69 11.44 33.28
C GLY A 96 17.97 12.34 32.29
N THR A 97 18.68 12.97 31.33
CA THR A 97 18.01 13.73 30.24
C THR A 97 17.04 12.82 29.50
N LYS A 98 15.86 13.35 29.19
CA LYS A 98 14.83 12.65 28.40
C LYS A 98 15.19 12.67 26.92
N VAL A 99 15.27 11.50 26.33
CA VAL A 99 15.42 11.33 24.89
C VAL A 99 14.05 11.01 24.29
N THR A 100 13.53 11.94 23.50
CA THR A 100 12.26 11.79 22.80
C THR A 100 12.47 10.94 21.54
N LEU A 101 11.67 9.89 21.37
CA LEU A 101 11.75 8.95 20.25
C LEU A 101 10.57 9.13 19.32
N VAL A 102 10.81 9.38 18.03
CA VAL A 102 9.80 9.31 16.99
C VAL A 102 9.69 7.88 16.51
N VAL A 103 8.49 7.31 16.55
CA VAL A 103 8.28 5.88 16.32
C VAL A 103 7.47 5.65 15.06
N SER A 104 7.85 4.63 14.28
CA SER A 104 7.10 4.22 13.10
C SER A 104 5.71 3.70 13.48
N GLY A 105 4.67 4.23 12.86
CA GLY A 105 3.31 3.69 12.84
C GLY A 105 3.14 2.51 11.87
N GLY A 106 4.20 2.16 11.11
CA GLY A 106 4.15 1.23 9.99
C GLY A 106 3.72 1.91 8.71
N GLN A 107 3.32 1.11 7.73
CA GLN A 107 2.77 1.62 6.47
C GLN A 107 1.38 2.24 6.70
N ARG A 108 1.08 3.27 5.96
CA ARG A 108 -0.28 3.80 5.91
C ARG A 108 -1.17 2.79 5.19
N MET A 109 -2.31 2.46 5.77
CA MET A 109 -3.26 1.50 5.20
C MET A 109 -4.50 2.23 4.69
N GLY A 110 -5.07 1.72 3.60
CA GLY A 110 -6.32 2.19 3.03
C GLY A 110 -7.22 1.01 2.64
N ILE A 111 -8.52 1.24 2.59
CA ILE A 111 -9.50 0.24 2.14
C ILE A 111 -9.72 0.41 0.65
N VAL A 112 -9.53 -0.65 -0.14
CA VAL A 112 -9.76 -0.63 -1.59
C VAL A 112 -11.24 -0.31 -1.86
N PRO A 113 -11.54 0.79 -2.61
CA PRO A 113 -12.92 1.15 -2.92
C PRO A 113 -13.53 0.17 -3.93
N ASN A 114 -14.87 0.09 -3.95
CA ASN A 114 -15.56 -0.70 -4.96
C ASN A 114 -15.62 0.08 -6.28
N VAL A 115 -14.86 -0.38 -7.26
CA VAL A 115 -14.81 0.18 -8.61
C VAL A 115 -15.42 -0.73 -9.65
N VAL A 116 -15.93 -1.92 -9.25
CA VAL A 116 -16.58 -2.87 -10.17
C VAL A 116 -17.87 -2.27 -10.72
N GLY A 117 -18.07 -2.37 -12.02
CA GLY A 117 -19.20 -1.77 -12.75
C GLY A 117 -18.98 -0.31 -13.16
N MET A 118 -17.86 0.31 -12.77
CA MET A 118 -17.53 1.67 -13.22
C MET A 118 -16.82 1.62 -14.58
N LEU A 119 -16.92 2.69 -15.34
CA LEU A 119 -16.05 2.91 -16.49
C LEU A 119 -14.63 3.19 -16.01
N ARG A 120 -13.64 2.79 -16.81
CA ARG A 120 -12.20 2.95 -16.47
C ARG A 120 -11.86 4.35 -15.93
N PRO A 121 -12.22 5.49 -16.54
CA PRO A 121 -11.84 6.81 -16.05
C PRO A 121 -12.42 7.14 -14.65
N ASP A 122 -13.61 6.63 -14.35
CA ASP A 122 -14.26 6.83 -13.06
C ASP A 122 -13.64 5.95 -11.99
N ALA A 123 -13.27 4.73 -12.34
CA ALA A 123 -12.55 3.80 -11.48
C ALA A 123 -11.16 4.35 -11.10
N GLU A 124 -10.40 4.84 -12.09
CA GLU A 124 -9.08 5.45 -11.87
C GLU A 124 -9.17 6.65 -10.92
N ARG A 125 -10.14 7.55 -11.12
CA ARG A 125 -10.36 8.69 -10.24
C ARG A 125 -10.76 8.28 -8.82
N THR A 126 -11.59 7.24 -8.69
CA THR A 126 -12.01 6.73 -7.38
C THR A 126 -10.85 6.11 -6.61
N LEU A 127 -9.97 5.38 -7.29
CA LEU A 127 -8.74 4.83 -6.70
C LEU A 127 -7.77 5.93 -6.26
N ASP A 128 -7.53 6.92 -7.12
CA ASP A 128 -6.65 8.06 -6.81
C ASP A 128 -7.13 8.84 -5.58
N GLN A 129 -8.43 9.12 -5.48
CA GLN A 129 -9.04 9.78 -4.31
C GLN A 129 -8.88 8.96 -3.01
N ALA A 130 -8.82 7.64 -3.13
CA ALA A 130 -8.58 6.75 -1.99
C ALA A 130 -7.09 6.54 -1.67
N GLY A 131 -6.18 7.16 -2.46
CA GLY A 131 -4.72 7.09 -2.30
C GLY A 131 -4.08 5.84 -2.90
N PHE A 132 -4.77 5.16 -3.83
CA PHE A 132 -4.25 4.02 -4.56
C PHE A 132 -3.76 4.42 -5.94
N ASP A 133 -2.70 3.75 -6.40
CA ASP A 133 -2.25 3.85 -7.78
C ASP A 133 -2.99 2.83 -8.65
N VAL A 134 -3.22 3.16 -9.92
CA VAL A 134 -3.72 2.19 -10.89
C VAL A 134 -2.55 1.30 -11.32
N GLY A 135 -2.69 0.00 -11.07
CA GLY A 135 -1.72 -1.01 -11.46
C GLY A 135 -1.95 -1.52 -12.89
N ASP A 136 -1.70 -2.81 -13.10
CA ASP A 136 -1.91 -3.45 -14.40
C ASP A 136 -3.39 -3.39 -14.81
N VAL A 137 -3.62 -3.03 -16.08
CA VAL A 137 -4.95 -3.02 -16.68
C VAL A 137 -5.00 -4.10 -17.75
N THR A 138 -5.90 -5.08 -17.57
CA THR A 138 -6.10 -6.17 -18.52
C THR A 138 -7.53 -6.16 -19.04
N GLU A 139 -7.75 -6.68 -20.26
CA GLU A 139 -9.08 -6.84 -20.82
C GLU A 139 -9.43 -8.32 -20.93
N GLN A 140 -10.68 -8.67 -20.62
CA GLN A 140 -11.22 -10.01 -20.83
C GLN A 140 -12.62 -9.94 -21.41
N PRO A 141 -13.04 -10.95 -22.20
CA PRO A 141 -14.43 -11.05 -22.66
C PRO A 141 -15.38 -11.13 -21.45
N SER A 142 -16.46 -10.34 -21.46
CA SER A 142 -17.47 -10.32 -20.41
C SER A 142 -18.83 -9.96 -21.01
N GLN A 143 -19.91 -10.25 -20.28
CA GLN A 143 -21.28 -9.85 -20.71
C GLN A 143 -21.56 -8.37 -20.43
N THR A 144 -20.69 -7.68 -19.69
CA THR A 144 -20.82 -6.24 -19.40
C THR A 144 -20.33 -5.39 -20.56
N ALA A 145 -20.68 -4.11 -20.56
CA ALA A 145 -20.26 -3.20 -21.61
C ALA A 145 -18.74 -3.09 -21.69
N ARG A 146 -18.22 -2.90 -22.90
CA ARG A 146 -16.78 -2.74 -23.10
C ARG A 146 -16.24 -1.53 -22.33
N GLY A 147 -15.13 -1.72 -21.62
CA GLY A 147 -14.48 -0.69 -20.82
C GLY A 147 -15.00 -0.57 -19.39
N GLU A 148 -16.00 -1.36 -18.98
CA GLU A 148 -16.38 -1.47 -17.58
C GLU A 148 -15.42 -2.35 -16.80
N VAL A 149 -15.15 -1.99 -15.54
CA VAL A 149 -14.36 -2.81 -14.63
C VAL A 149 -15.16 -4.03 -14.20
N VAL A 150 -14.67 -5.22 -14.49
CA VAL A 150 -15.30 -6.49 -14.10
C VAL A 150 -14.69 -7.11 -12.85
N ASP A 151 -13.41 -6.78 -12.54
CA ASP A 151 -12.72 -7.25 -11.34
C ASP A 151 -11.61 -6.26 -10.98
N SER A 152 -11.18 -6.25 -9.71
CA SER A 152 -10.02 -5.50 -9.24
C SER A 152 -9.19 -6.35 -8.28
N ARG A 153 -7.89 -6.10 -8.26
CA ARG A 153 -6.95 -6.80 -7.37
C ARG A 153 -5.98 -5.81 -6.73
N PRO A 154 -6.02 -5.67 -5.40
CA PRO A 154 -6.84 -6.40 -4.42
C PRO A 154 -8.35 -6.13 -4.59
N ARG A 155 -9.18 -7.04 -4.05
CA ARG A 155 -10.64 -6.90 -4.11
C ARG A 155 -11.15 -5.73 -3.28
N PRO A 156 -12.32 -5.17 -3.63
CA PRO A 156 -12.96 -4.13 -2.82
C PRO A 156 -13.13 -4.55 -1.36
N GLY A 157 -12.91 -3.60 -0.44
CA GLY A 157 -13.02 -3.83 1.00
C GLY A 157 -11.79 -4.42 1.67
N ILE A 158 -10.77 -4.82 0.92
CA ILE A 158 -9.49 -5.29 1.49
C ILE A 158 -8.65 -4.09 1.94
N GLU A 159 -8.10 -4.19 3.14
CA GLU A 159 -7.16 -3.20 3.66
C GLU A 159 -5.75 -3.47 3.09
N THR A 160 -5.17 -2.46 2.45
CA THR A 160 -3.90 -2.57 1.71
C THR A 160 -3.04 -1.34 1.96
N PRO A 161 -1.71 -1.44 1.90
CA PRO A 161 -0.82 -0.27 2.02
C PRO A 161 -1.11 0.79 0.94
N ILE A 162 -1.07 2.07 1.35
CA ILE A 162 -1.17 3.23 0.47
C ILE A 162 0.08 4.12 0.57
N PRO A 163 0.60 4.64 -0.58
CA PRO A 163 0.19 4.30 -1.94
C PRO A 163 0.47 2.83 -2.29
N GLY A 164 -0.40 2.23 -3.09
CA GLY A 164 -0.24 0.85 -3.53
C GLY A 164 -1.06 0.59 -4.80
N PRO A 165 -0.60 -0.32 -5.69
CA PRO A 165 -1.24 -0.57 -6.96
C PRO A 165 -2.52 -1.41 -6.81
N VAL A 166 -3.58 -1.01 -7.52
CA VAL A 166 -4.79 -1.80 -7.72
C VAL A 166 -4.91 -2.13 -9.20
N ALA A 167 -4.74 -3.41 -9.54
CA ALA A 167 -4.92 -3.89 -10.90
C ALA A 167 -6.41 -3.93 -11.26
N LEU A 168 -6.72 -3.57 -12.50
CA LEU A 168 -8.08 -3.55 -13.03
C LEU A 168 -8.24 -4.57 -14.16
N VAL A 169 -9.34 -5.28 -14.15
CA VAL A 169 -9.77 -6.13 -15.25
C VAL A 169 -10.98 -5.48 -15.91
N LEU A 170 -10.83 -5.10 -17.17
CA LEU A 170 -11.87 -4.44 -17.95
C LEU A 170 -12.61 -5.45 -18.82
N SER A 171 -13.87 -5.17 -19.06
CA SER A 171 -14.66 -5.88 -20.07
C SER A 171 -14.18 -5.51 -21.47
N GLY A 172 -13.81 -6.52 -22.26
CA GLY A 172 -13.66 -6.41 -23.72
C GLY A 172 -14.99 -6.46 -24.46
N GLY A 173 -16.10 -6.58 -23.73
CA GLY A 173 -17.42 -6.87 -24.27
C GLY A 173 -17.67 -8.37 -24.45
N PRO A 174 -18.85 -8.76 -24.94
CA PRO A 174 -19.17 -10.16 -25.18
C PRO A 174 -18.20 -10.80 -26.18
N ALA A 175 -17.84 -12.05 -25.91
CA ALA A 175 -17.00 -12.82 -26.83
C ALA A 175 -17.65 -12.92 -28.19
N THR A 176 -16.94 -12.55 -29.25
CA THR A 176 -17.42 -12.61 -30.63
C THR A 176 -16.71 -13.75 -31.36
N ILE A 177 -17.46 -14.35 -32.30
CA ILE A 177 -17.00 -15.40 -33.19
C ILE A 177 -17.14 -14.88 -34.62
N GLN A 178 -16.10 -15.09 -35.41
CA GLN A 178 -16.18 -14.76 -36.83
C GLN A 178 -17.03 -15.80 -37.57
N VAL A 179 -18.03 -15.33 -38.31
CA VAL A 179 -18.89 -16.21 -39.11
C VAL A 179 -18.09 -16.83 -40.24
N PRO A 180 -18.03 -18.17 -40.33
CA PRO A 180 -17.34 -18.84 -41.42
C PRO A 180 -18.06 -18.71 -42.75
N ASP A 181 -17.35 -18.87 -43.85
CA ASP A 181 -17.97 -19.00 -45.17
C ASP A 181 -18.50 -20.42 -45.34
N VAL A 182 -19.83 -20.51 -45.47
CA VAL A 182 -20.54 -21.77 -45.70
C VAL A 182 -21.27 -21.79 -47.06
N VAL A 183 -21.13 -20.73 -47.85
CA VAL A 183 -21.72 -20.67 -49.19
C VAL A 183 -21.01 -21.70 -50.09
N GLY A 184 -21.79 -22.44 -50.87
CA GLY A 184 -21.31 -23.51 -51.74
C GLY A 184 -21.05 -24.84 -51.05
N ARG A 185 -21.18 -24.91 -49.71
CA ARG A 185 -21.11 -26.18 -48.95
C ARG A 185 -22.46 -26.86 -48.90
N SER A 186 -22.48 -28.19 -48.69
CA SER A 186 -23.70 -28.86 -48.39
C SER A 186 -24.30 -28.41 -47.04
N PHE A 187 -25.61 -28.44 -46.88
CA PHE A 187 -26.27 -28.04 -45.64
C PHE A 187 -25.75 -28.81 -44.41
N ALA A 188 -25.50 -30.13 -44.59
CA ALA A 188 -24.92 -30.95 -43.52
C ALA A 188 -23.55 -30.44 -43.06
N GLN A 189 -22.66 -30.15 -44.04
CA GLN A 189 -21.32 -29.61 -43.75
C GLN A 189 -21.37 -28.21 -43.12
N ALA A 190 -22.26 -27.34 -43.65
CA ALA A 190 -22.46 -26.00 -43.12
C ALA A 190 -22.93 -26.04 -41.65
N ARG A 191 -23.93 -26.88 -41.37
CA ARG A 191 -24.44 -27.11 -40.01
C ARG A 191 -23.36 -27.60 -39.04
N GLN A 192 -22.60 -28.58 -39.46
CA GLN A 192 -21.51 -29.14 -38.64
C GLN A 192 -20.45 -28.07 -38.35
N LEU A 193 -20.02 -27.30 -39.33
CA LEU A 193 -19.03 -26.24 -39.17
C LEU A 193 -19.50 -25.14 -38.23
N LEU A 194 -20.77 -24.69 -38.40
CA LEU A 194 -21.35 -23.66 -37.50
C LEU A 194 -21.42 -24.16 -36.06
N GLN A 195 -21.87 -25.40 -35.87
CA GLN A 195 -21.94 -26.00 -34.52
C GLN A 195 -20.57 -26.17 -33.86
N GLN A 196 -19.53 -26.57 -34.61
CA GLN A 196 -18.17 -26.68 -34.10
C GLN A 196 -17.62 -25.33 -33.62
N LEU A 197 -18.02 -24.24 -34.24
CA LEU A 197 -17.64 -22.87 -33.85
C LEU A 197 -18.58 -22.27 -32.80
N GLY A 198 -19.52 -23.05 -32.24
CA GLY A 198 -20.48 -22.55 -31.25
C GLY A 198 -21.55 -21.58 -31.81
N LEU A 199 -21.81 -21.65 -33.09
CA LEU A 199 -22.88 -20.91 -33.77
C LEU A 199 -24.09 -21.84 -33.97
N ALA A 200 -25.29 -21.26 -33.90
CA ALA A 200 -26.52 -22.01 -34.15
C ALA A 200 -27.00 -21.80 -35.60
N VAL A 201 -27.57 -22.83 -36.19
CA VAL A 201 -28.32 -22.68 -37.45
C VAL A 201 -29.67 -22.07 -37.09
N GLY A 202 -29.99 -20.93 -37.66
CA GLY A 202 -31.26 -20.23 -37.52
C GLY A 202 -32.29 -20.72 -38.58
N ASP A 203 -33.01 -19.77 -39.17
CA ASP A 203 -33.96 -20.08 -40.19
C ASP A 203 -33.30 -20.61 -41.47
N VAL A 204 -33.82 -21.70 -41.98
CA VAL A 204 -33.35 -22.24 -43.27
C VAL A 204 -34.42 -22.00 -44.31
N LYS A 205 -34.06 -21.17 -45.30
CA LYS A 205 -34.98 -20.84 -46.42
C LYS A 205 -34.68 -21.75 -47.59
N SER A 206 -35.60 -22.69 -47.85
CA SER A 206 -35.59 -23.57 -49.00
C SER A 206 -36.58 -23.06 -50.06
N PRO A 207 -36.33 -23.23 -51.37
CA PRO A 207 -37.25 -22.83 -52.44
C PRO A 207 -38.67 -23.41 -52.29
N ASN A 208 -38.77 -24.63 -51.76
CA ASN A 208 -40.03 -25.35 -51.67
C ASN A 208 -40.60 -25.32 -50.23
N GLY A 209 -40.07 -24.52 -49.30
CA GLY A 209 -40.53 -24.45 -47.91
C GLY A 209 -40.38 -25.73 -47.09
N ALA A 210 -39.78 -26.78 -47.65
CA ALA A 210 -39.49 -28.04 -46.98
C ALA A 210 -38.17 -27.98 -46.23
N ASN A 211 -37.99 -28.85 -45.20
CA ASN A 211 -36.71 -29.03 -44.58
C ASN A 211 -35.67 -29.45 -45.63
N PRO A 212 -34.52 -28.74 -45.69
CA PRO A 212 -33.52 -29.06 -46.71
C PRO A 212 -32.94 -30.45 -46.48
N ASP A 213 -32.76 -31.18 -47.59
CA ASP A 213 -31.91 -32.38 -47.56
C ASP A 213 -30.47 -32.00 -47.18
N GLY A 214 -29.78 -32.85 -46.46
CA GLY A 214 -28.38 -32.64 -46.02
C GLY A 214 -27.42 -32.38 -47.19
N SER A 215 -27.77 -32.80 -48.40
CA SER A 215 -26.99 -32.58 -49.65
C SER A 215 -27.28 -31.22 -50.34
N ALA A 216 -28.36 -30.50 -49.98
CA ALA A 216 -28.72 -29.19 -50.53
C ALA A 216 -27.56 -28.19 -50.34
N LEU A 217 -27.25 -27.43 -51.40
CA LEU A 217 -26.13 -26.45 -51.35
C LEU A 217 -26.60 -25.14 -50.75
N VAL A 218 -25.79 -24.59 -49.83
CA VAL A 218 -26.01 -23.24 -49.29
C VAL A 218 -25.72 -22.22 -50.37
N THR A 219 -26.72 -21.41 -50.69
CA THR A 219 -26.62 -20.35 -51.73
C THR A 219 -26.36 -18.98 -51.16
N SER A 220 -26.77 -18.73 -49.91
CA SER A 220 -26.44 -17.52 -49.19
C SER A 220 -26.56 -17.73 -47.67
N GLN A 221 -25.85 -16.90 -46.92
CA GLN A 221 -25.83 -16.88 -45.45
C GLN A 221 -26.05 -15.46 -44.93
N SER A 222 -26.64 -15.35 -43.74
CA SER A 222 -26.78 -14.07 -43.03
C SER A 222 -26.66 -14.31 -41.52
N PRO A 223 -25.72 -13.63 -40.83
CA PRO A 223 -24.77 -12.64 -41.33
C PRO A 223 -23.75 -13.18 -42.35
N ALA A 224 -23.16 -12.27 -43.10
CA ALA A 224 -22.16 -12.61 -44.12
C ALA A 224 -20.90 -13.25 -43.50
N ALA A 225 -20.16 -14.01 -44.33
CA ALA A 225 -18.85 -14.53 -43.94
C ALA A 225 -17.91 -13.38 -43.47
N GLY A 226 -17.16 -13.62 -42.42
CA GLY A 226 -16.28 -12.62 -41.81
C GLY A 226 -16.95 -11.69 -40.79
N ALA A 227 -18.28 -11.66 -40.71
CA ALA A 227 -18.97 -10.85 -39.70
C ALA A 227 -18.67 -11.36 -38.28
N GLN A 228 -18.52 -10.43 -37.32
CA GLN A 228 -18.36 -10.75 -35.91
C GLN A 228 -19.76 -10.86 -35.27
N VAL A 229 -20.03 -11.99 -34.66
CA VAL A 229 -21.30 -12.27 -33.96
C VAL A 229 -21.03 -12.86 -32.59
N MET A 230 -21.94 -12.73 -31.65
CA MET A 230 -21.80 -13.34 -30.31
C MET A 230 -21.82 -14.87 -30.41
N ALA A 231 -21.18 -15.55 -29.50
CA ALA A 231 -21.30 -17.00 -29.35
C ALA A 231 -22.77 -17.40 -29.18
N GLY A 232 -23.19 -18.46 -29.86
CA GLY A 232 -24.58 -18.91 -29.91
C GLY A 232 -25.48 -18.16 -30.86
N SER A 233 -24.97 -17.15 -31.60
CA SER A 233 -25.75 -16.42 -32.60
C SER A 233 -26.31 -17.36 -33.68
N ARG A 234 -27.50 -17.05 -34.15
CA ARG A 234 -28.17 -17.82 -35.20
C ARG A 234 -27.76 -17.31 -36.57
N ILE A 235 -27.31 -18.24 -37.42
CA ILE A 235 -26.97 -17.97 -38.81
C ILE A 235 -28.10 -18.46 -39.69
N THR A 236 -28.75 -17.54 -40.36
CA THR A 236 -29.80 -17.87 -41.36
C THR A 236 -29.14 -18.35 -42.65
N LEU A 237 -29.57 -19.49 -43.15
CA LEU A 237 -29.07 -20.09 -44.37
C LEU A 237 -30.16 -20.10 -45.46
N ARG A 238 -29.79 -19.82 -46.69
CA ARG A 238 -30.62 -20.09 -47.83
C ARG A 238 -30.00 -21.23 -48.61
N VAL A 239 -30.78 -22.23 -48.93
CA VAL A 239 -30.35 -23.41 -49.67
C VAL A 239 -31.02 -23.46 -51.05
N GLY A 240 -30.29 -23.91 -52.02
CA GLY A 240 -30.81 -24.22 -53.34
C GLY A 240 -31.20 -25.70 -53.44
N GLU A 241 -31.84 -26.08 -54.55
CA GLU A 241 -32.11 -27.49 -54.81
C GLU A 241 -30.80 -28.25 -54.94
N GLY A 242 -30.64 -29.31 -54.13
CA GLY A 242 -29.52 -30.26 -54.24
C GLY A 242 -29.58 -30.82 -55.66
N ARG A 243 -28.48 -30.70 -56.39
CA ARG A 243 -28.37 -31.36 -57.70
C ARG A 243 -28.14 -32.84 -57.41
N PRO A 244 -28.89 -33.74 -58.05
CA PRO A 244 -28.72 -35.17 -57.86
C PRO A 244 -27.33 -35.62 -58.28
#